data_d473231472b1ba3b6aa131733184b910
#
_entry.id   d473231472b1ba3b6aa131733184b910
#
_cell.length_a   1.000
_cell.length_b   1.000
_cell.length_c   1.000
_cell.angle_alpha   90.00
_cell.angle_beta   90.00
_cell.angle_gamma   90.00
#
_symmetry.space_group_name_H-M   'P 1'
#
loop_
_entity.id
_entity.type
_entity.pdbx_description
1 polymer ?
#
loop_
_entity_poly.entity_id
_entity_poly.type
_entity_poly.pdbx_seq_one_letter_code
_entity_poly.pdbx_strand_id
1 'polypeptide(L)'
;MHFTRVVALASIVLIVPALAHAQNTMMAAVKAQHDQVKGYLLKTAEMVPENLYSFRATPDVRTIAQLIGHVADGSAGICASASGEKPPMLNAEKSMTTKAQLTKALAEAMAFCDKAIAGMDDKRAMETTKFFVGGMSPRAMIFAFNTAHNFEHYGNLVTYMRLNKIVPPSSAGGGAD
;
A
#
# COMPACT_ATOMS: atom_id res chain seq x y z
N MET A 1 -18.58 79.54 15.73
CA MET A 1 -17.47 78.55 15.68
C MET A 1 -18.08 77.14 15.70
N HIS A 2 -18.15 76.47 14.54
CA HIS A 2 -18.69 75.11 14.41
C HIS A 2 -17.52 74.15 14.39
N PHE A 3 -17.43 73.30 15.39
CA PHE A 3 -16.46 72.19 15.45
C PHE A 3 -17.03 70.94 14.76
N THR A 4 -16.53 70.66 13.60
CA THR A 4 -16.86 69.39 12.88
C THR A 4 -16.03 68.26 13.49
N ARG A 5 -16.69 67.30 14.15
CA ARG A 5 -16.05 66.09 14.64
C ARG A 5 -15.94 65.12 13.50
N VAL A 6 -14.70 64.78 13.09
CA VAL A 6 -14.40 63.71 12.16
C VAL A 6 -14.35 62.42 12.96
N VAL A 7 -15.28 61.52 12.71
CA VAL A 7 -15.26 60.16 13.27
C VAL A 7 -14.50 59.28 12.31
N ALA A 8 -13.30 58.86 12.69
CA ALA A 8 -12.53 57.87 11.94
C ALA A 8 -13.06 56.45 12.24
N LEU A 9 -13.68 55.83 11.25
CA LEU A 9 -14.06 54.41 11.29
C LEU A 9 -12.82 53.56 11.03
N ALA A 10 -12.29 52.92 12.08
CA ALA A 10 -11.24 51.93 11.97
C ALA A 10 -11.87 50.59 11.51
N SER A 11 -11.63 50.20 10.26
CA SER A 11 -12.03 48.90 9.74
C SER A 11 -11.10 47.82 10.30
N ILE A 12 -11.58 47.00 11.24
CA ILE A 12 -10.88 45.81 11.74
C ILE A 12 -10.99 44.74 10.65
N VAL A 13 -9.92 44.50 9.93
CA VAL A 13 -9.80 43.31 9.03
C VAL A 13 -9.55 42.08 9.90
N LEU A 14 -10.58 41.32 10.11
CA LEU A 14 -10.47 39.96 10.73
C LEU A 14 -9.76 39.05 9.73
N ILE A 15 -8.47 38.83 9.94
CA ILE A 15 -7.71 37.77 9.26
C ILE A 15 -8.17 36.43 9.89
N VAL A 16 -9.15 35.80 9.27
CA VAL A 16 -9.51 34.41 9.61
C VAL A 16 -8.37 33.54 9.08
N PRO A 17 -7.62 32.83 9.93
CA PRO A 17 -6.66 31.83 9.43
C PRO A 17 -7.46 30.79 8.64
N ALA A 18 -7.25 30.73 7.32
CA ALA A 18 -7.70 29.63 6.51
C ALA A 18 -7.03 28.37 7.10
N LEU A 19 -7.79 27.60 7.87
CA LEU A 19 -7.41 26.24 8.21
C LEU A 19 -7.20 25.55 6.88
N ALA A 20 -5.95 25.37 6.47
CA ALA A 20 -5.58 24.52 5.36
C ALA A 20 -6.07 23.12 5.76
N HIS A 21 -7.27 22.77 5.36
CA HIS A 21 -7.70 21.39 5.33
C HIS A 21 -6.67 20.71 4.44
N ALA A 22 -5.84 19.85 5.03
CA ALA A 22 -5.00 18.98 4.26
C ALA A 22 -5.94 18.26 3.29
N GLN A 23 -5.97 18.74 2.03
CA GLN A 23 -6.78 18.10 1.01
C GLN A 23 -6.25 16.67 0.95
N ASN A 24 -7.11 15.69 1.24
CA ASN A 24 -6.79 14.31 0.98
C ASN A 24 -6.56 14.18 -0.52
N THR A 25 -5.31 14.30 -0.93
CA THR A 25 -4.93 14.13 -2.32
C THR A 25 -5.20 12.68 -2.72
N MET A 26 -5.34 12.44 -4.01
CA MET A 26 -5.50 11.09 -4.54
C MET A 26 -4.34 10.18 -4.10
N MET A 27 -3.11 10.69 -4.16
CA MET A 27 -1.94 9.92 -3.74
C MET A 27 -1.88 9.67 -2.23
N ALA A 28 -2.42 10.58 -1.41
CA ALA A 28 -2.58 10.31 0.03
C ALA A 28 -3.56 9.18 0.30
N ALA A 29 -4.67 9.10 -0.44
CA ALA A 29 -5.63 8.00 -0.34
C ALA A 29 -5.01 6.65 -0.80
N VAL A 30 -4.29 6.65 -1.92
CA VAL A 30 -3.54 5.47 -2.40
C VAL A 30 -2.54 5.01 -1.36
N LYS A 31 -1.78 5.94 -0.78
CA LYS A 31 -0.80 5.63 0.26
C LYS A 31 -1.46 5.00 1.50
N ALA A 32 -2.57 5.54 1.97
CA ALA A 32 -3.25 5.02 3.16
C ALA A 32 -3.69 3.56 2.96
N GLN A 33 -4.25 3.22 1.79
CA GLN A 33 -4.65 1.85 1.46
C GLN A 33 -3.44 0.91 1.30
N HIS A 34 -2.36 1.39 0.67
CA HIS A 34 -1.11 0.66 0.57
C HIS A 34 -0.52 0.36 1.96
N ASP A 35 -0.43 1.36 2.83
CA ASP A 35 0.11 1.19 4.18
C ASP A 35 -0.68 0.18 4.99
N GLN A 36 -2.01 0.16 4.85
CA GLN A 36 -2.87 -0.81 5.53
C GLN A 36 -2.56 -2.24 5.08
N VAL A 37 -2.61 -2.53 3.78
CA VAL A 37 -2.38 -3.89 3.27
C VAL A 37 -0.94 -4.33 3.47
N LYS A 38 0.03 -3.44 3.33
CA LYS A 38 1.44 -3.67 3.66
C LYS A 38 1.60 -4.14 5.10
N GLY A 39 0.97 -3.44 6.05
CA GLY A 39 0.99 -3.81 7.47
C GLY A 39 0.47 -5.23 7.70
N TYR A 40 -0.64 -5.59 7.06
CA TYR A 40 -1.20 -6.93 7.15
C TYR A 40 -0.27 -8.01 6.56
N LEU A 41 0.30 -7.76 5.40
CA LEU A 41 1.18 -8.72 4.72
C LEU A 41 2.49 -8.96 5.47
N LEU A 42 3.16 -7.88 5.92
CA LEU A 42 4.39 -7.99 6.72
C LEU A 42 4.14 -8.73 8.02
N LYS A 43 3.07 -8.37 8.74
CA LYS A 43 2.68 -9.04 9.97
C LYS A 43 2.36 -10.51 9.74
N THR A 44 1.69 -10.86 8.64
CA THR A 44 1.39 -12.25 8.28
C THR A 44 2.66 -13.05 8.05
N ALA A 45 3.62 -12.51 7.27
CA ALA A 45 4.90 -13.17 7.02
C ALA A 45 5.70 -13.41 8.32
N GLU A 46 5.63 -12.48 9.28
CA GLU A 46 6.29 -12.63 10.57
C GLU A 46 5.62 -13.66 11.48
N MET A 47 4.29 -13.64 11.58
CA MET A 47 3.58 -14.43 12.58
C MET A 47 3.31 -15.88 12.18
N VAL A 48 3.22 -16.17 10.86
CA VAL A 48 3.03 -17.55 10.39
C VAL A 48 4.29 -18.37 10.72
N PRO A 49 4.15 -19.53 11.42
CA PRO A 49 5.27 -20.43 11.69
C PRO A 49 5.90 -20.97 10.40
N GLU A 50 7.22 -21.13 10.38
CA GLU A 50 7.97 -21.56 9.19
C GLU A 50 7.52 -22.91 8.64
N ASN A 51 7.17 -23.85 9.50
CA ASN A 51 6.66 -25.17 9.10
C ASN A 51 5.35 -25.13 8.33
N LEU A 52 4.62 -23.99 8.36
CA LEU A 52 3.40 -23.78 7.58
C LEU A 52 3.65 -23.08 6.23
N TYR A 53 4.88 -22.69 5.93
CA TYR A 53 5.17 -22.02 4.65
C TYR A 53 4.90 -22.91 3.42
N SER A 54 4.97 -24.23 3.57
CA SER A 54 4.59 -25.20 2.54
C SER A 54 3.08 -25.51 2.49
N PHE A 55 2.28 -24.97 3.43
CA PHE A 55 0.84 -25.22 3.46
C PHE A 55 0.14 -24.57 2.27
N ARG A 56 -0.83 -25.31 1.71
CA ARG A 56 -1.83 -24.84 0.72
C ARG A 56 -3.14 -25.61 0.94
N ALA A 57 -4.27 -24.96 0.62
CA ALA A 57 -5.59 -25.56 0.86
C ALA A 57 -5.89 -26.72 -0.09
N THR A 58 -5.44 -26.62 -1.36
CA THR A 58 -5.56 -27.67 -2.39
C THR A 58 -4.31 -27.73 -3.26
N PRO A 59 -4.05 -28.81 -4.01
CA PRO A 59 -2.89 -28.90 -4.90
C PRO A 59 -2.80 -27.80 -5.97
N ASP A 60 -3.94 -27.22 -6.36
CA ASP A 60 -4.04 -26.29 -7.48
C ASP A 60 -3.78 -24.83 -7.10
N VAL A 61 -3.58 -24.55 -5.81
CA VAL A 61 -3.33 -23.19 -5.31
C VAL A 61 -1.91 -23.04 -4.79
N ARG A 62 -1.44 -21.79 -4.72
CA ARG A 62 -0.13 -21.43 -4.17
C ARG A 62 -0.01 -21.82 -2.70
N THR A 63 1.19 -22.21 -2.29
CA THR A 63 1.54 -22.32 -0.86
C THR A 63 1.65 -20.94 -0.21
N ILE A 64 1.70 -20.88 1.13
CA ILE A 64 1.97 -19.61 1.86
C ILE A 64 3.28 -19.00 1.38
N ALA A 65 4.35 -19.79 1.24
CA ALA A 65 5.64 -19.34 0.72
C ALA A 65 5.50 -18.70 -0.67
N GLN A 66 4.81 -19.37 -1.58
CA GLN A 66 4.58 -18.90 -2.94
C GLN A 66 3.71 -17.63 -2.97
N LEU A 67 2.68 -17.51 -2.11
CA LEU A 67 1.87 -16.30 -2.01
C LEU A 67 2.70 -15.11 -1.54
N ILE A 68 3.52 -15.28 -0.50
CA ILE A 68 4.40 -14.21 0.00
C ILE A 68 5.40 -13.80 -1.07
N GLY A 69 6.03 -14.77 -1.74
CA GLY A 69 6.96 -14.51 -2.84
C GLY A 69 6.30 -13.81 -4.03
N HIS A 70 5.09 -14.26 -4.41
CA HIS A 70 4.30 -13.66 -5.48
C HIS A 70 3.93 -12.20 -5.20
N VAL A 71 3.51 -11.91 -3.98
CA VAL A 71 3.21 -10.54 -3.55
C VAL A 71 4.47 -9.67 -3.59
N ALA A 72 5.63 -10.19 -3.18
CA ALA A 72 6.88 -9.46 -3.25
C ALA A 72 7.28 -9.13 -4.71
N ASP A 73 7.31 -10.15 -5.58
CA ASP A 73 7.65 -9.97 -6.99
C ASP A 73 6.65 -9.08 -7.73
N GLY A 74 5.35 -9.30 -7.48
CA GLY A 74 4.25 -8.52 -8.05
C GLY A 74 4.31 -7.06 -7.65
N SER A 75 4.44 -6.78 -6.34
CA SER A 75 4.53 -5.40 -5.85
C SER A 75 5.73 -4.66 -6.42
N ALA A 76 6.91 -5.28 -6.47
CA ALA A 76 8.09 -4.67 -7.07
C ALA A 76 7.87 -4.32 -8.56
N GLY A 77 7.31 -5.23 -9.35
CA GLY A 77 7.05 -5.02 -10.78
C GLY A 77 5.96 -3.98 -11.04
N ILE A 78 4.87 -4.01 -10.28
CA ILE A 78 3.75 -3.07 -10.43
C ILE A 78 4.18 -1.65 -10.03
N CYS A 79 4.85 -1.50 -8.88
CA CYS A 79 5.36 -0.19 -8.45
C CYS A 79 6.43 0.37 -9.39
N ALA A 80 7.25 -0.49 -10.00
CA ALA A 80 8.19 -0.09 -11.04
C ALA A 80 7.48 0.43 -12.30
N SER A 81 6.42 -0.26 -12.75
CA SER A 81 5.60 0.22 -13.88
C SER A 81 4.98 1.59 -13.60
N ALA A 82 4.53 1.83 -12.36
CA ALA A 82 3.93 3.10 -11.98
C ALA A 82 4.95 4.22 -11.86
N SER A 83 6.10 3.97 -11.23
CA SER A 83 7.13 4.99 -10.98
C SER A 83 8.06 5.24 -12.17
N GLY A 84 8.30 4.22 -12.99
CA GLY A 84 9.34 4.20 -14.02
C GLY A 84 10.73 3.90 -13.45
N GLU A 85 10.86 3.56 -12.16
CA GLU A 85 12.11 3.17 -11.53
C GLU A 85 12.41 1.68 -11.77
N LYS A 86 13.70 1.33 -11.70
CA LYS A 86 14.12 -0.07 -11.81
C LYS A 86 13.75 -0.84 -10.54
N PRO A 87 13.01 -1.98 -10.65
CA PRO A 87 12.63 -2.77 -9.48
C PRO A 87 13.82 -3.52 -8.88
N PRO A 88 13.75 -3.91 -7.60
CA PRO A 88 14.64 -4.92 -7.06
C PRO A 88 14.43 -6.27 -7.78
N MET A 89 15.51 -6.99 -8.03
CA MET A 89 15.49 -8.31 -8.70
C MET A 89 15.32 -9.40 -7.65
N LEU A 90 14.08 -9.73 -7.29
CA LEU A 90 13.79 -10.64 -6.19
C LEU A 90 13.67 -12.11 -6.65
N ASN A 91 12.81 -12.38 -7.64
CA ASN A 91 12.44 -13.74 -8.08
C ASN A 91 12.00 -14.63 -6.91
N ALA A 92 11.27 -14.04 -5.94
CA ALA A 92 11.00 -14.63 -4.64
C ALA A 92 10.06 -15.85 -4.74
N GLU A 93 9.00 -15.77 -5.55
CA GLU A 93 8.04 -16.86 -5.72
C GLU A 93 8.70 -18.16 -6.19
N LYS A 94 9.70 -18.06 -7.07
CA LYS A 94 10.33 -19.22 -7.71
C LYS A 94 11.57 -19.73 -7.00
N SER A 95 12.31 -18.85 -6.32
CA SER A 95 13.66 -19.20 -5.83
C SER A 95 13.81 -19.18 -4.31
N MET A 96 12.84 -18.64 -3.56
CA MET A 96 12.93 -18.52 -2.10
C MET A 96 11.93 -19.46 -1.42
N THR A 97 12.41 -20.19 -0.43
CA THR A 97 11.60 -21.19 0.28
C THR A 97 11.56 -21.01 1.79
N THR A 98 12.55 -20.29 2.36
CA THR A 98 12.62 -20.06 3.81
C THR A 98 11.84 -18.81 4.22
N LYS A 99 11.29 -18.84 5.43
CA LYS A 99 10.61 -17.70 6.03
C LYS A 99 11.50 -16.46 6.01
N ALA A 100 12.76 -16.58 6.41
CA ALA A 100 13.69 -15.45 6.47
C ALA A 100 13.91 -14.78 5.10
N GLN A 101 14.11 -15.58 4.04
CA GLN A 101 14.27 -15.06 2.68
C GLN A 101 13.01 -14.33 2.22
N LEU A 102 11.85 -14.95 2.38
CA LEU A 102 10.56 -14.41 1.91
C LEU A 102 10.12 -13.17 2.67
N THR A 103 10.30 -13.14 3.99
CA THR A 103 10.01 -11.94 4.80
C THR A 103 10.90 -10.76 4.39
N LYS A 104 12.20 -11.02 4.15
CA LYS A 104 13.13 -10.00 3.66
C LYS A 104 12.74 -9.49 2.27
N ALA A 105 12.45 -10.39 1.33
CA ALA A 105 12.04 -10.01 -0.03
C ALA A 105 10.74 -9.19 -0.02
N LEU A 106 9.75 -9.59 0.77
CA LEU A 106 8.51 -8.84 0.93
C LEU A 106 8.78 -7.44 1.49
N ALA A 107 9.59 -7.32 2.54
CA ALA A 107 9.94 -6.02 3.12
C ALA A 107 10.67 -5.12 2.12
N GLU A 108 11.58 -5.66 1.32
CA GLU A 108 12.30 -4.94 0.26
C GLU A 108 11.34 -4.44 -0.84
N ALA A 109 10.42 -5.28 -1.30
CA ALA A 109 9.40 -4.89 -2.27
C ALA A 109 8.48 -3.78 -1.74
N MET A 110 8.04 -3.88 -0.48
CA MET A 110 7.18 -2.88 0.14
C MET A 110 7.90 -1.55 0.33
N ALA A 111 9.18 -1.56 0.74
CA ALA A 111 9.99 -0.35 0.84
C ALA A 111 10.20 0.33 -0.51
N PHE A 112 10.37 -0.44 -1.58
CA PHE A 112 10.42 0.07 -2.95
C PHE A 112 9.10 0.77 -3.34
N CYS A 113 7.95 0.14 -3.06
CA CYS A 113 6.65 0.75 -3.30
C CYS A 113 6.43 2.02 -2.46
N ASP A 114 6.82 2.00 -1.17
CA ASP A 114 6.75 3.19 -0.29
C ASP A 114 7.48 4.38 -0.92
N LYS A 115 8.71 4.16 -1.39
CA LYS A 115 9.52 5.18 -2.07
C LYS A 115 8.86 5.67 -3.35
N ALA A 116 8.34 4.75 -4.17
CA ALA A 116 7.68 5.07 -5.44
C ALA A 116 6.42 5.92 -5.22
N ILE A 117 5.59 5.59 -4.21
CA ILE A 117 4.39 6.35 -3.84
C ILE A 117 4.77 7.71 -3.25
N ALA A 118 5.76 7.77 -2.36
CA ALA A 118 6.19 9.02 -1.74
C ALA A 118 6.78 10.03 -2.74
N GLY A 119 7.40 9.54 -3.81
CA GLY A 119 7.94 10.37 -4.90
C GLY A 119 6.92 10.79 -5.96
N MET A 120 5.61 10.51 -5.76
CA MET A 120 4.56 10.76 -6.73
C MET A 120 3.61 11.85 -6.25
N ASP A 121 3.57 13.00 -6.96
CA ASP A 121 2.54 14.00 -6.77
C ASP A 121 1.28 13.68 -7.62
N ASP A 122 0.17 14.33 -7.32
CA ASP A 122 -1.11 14.08 -8.00
C ASP A 122 -1.07 14.44 -9.50
N LYS A 123 -0.26 15.43 -9.90
CA LYS A 123 -0.10 15.79 -11.31
C LYS A 123 0.57 14.67 -12.08
N ARG A 124 1.71 14.19 -11.61
CA ARG A 124 2.45 13.07 -12.22
C ARG A 124 1.66 11.77 -12.14
N ALA A 125 0.87 11.57 -11.09
CA ALA A 125 0.02 10.40 -10.90
C ALA A 125 -1.06 10.25 -11.99
N MET A 126 -1.49 11.37 -12.60
CA MET A 126 -2.44 11.36 -13.71
C MET A 126 -1.79 11.11 -15.08
N GLU A 127 -0.47 11.19 -15.19
CA GLU A 127 0.23 10.84 -16.42
C GLU A 127 0.08 9.34 -16.72
N THR A 128 -0.17 9.00 -18.00
CA THR A 128 -0.25 7.61 -18.41
C THR A 128 1.13 7.02 -18.68
N THR A 129 1.27 5.75 -18.33
CA THR A 129 2.47 4.95 -18.63
C THR A 129 2.05 3.54 -19.07
N LYS A 130 2.99 2.80 -19.67
CA LYS A 130 2.74 1.41 -20.06
C LYS A 130 2.66 0.53 -18.82
N PHE A 131 1.56 -0.20 -18.71
CA PHE A 131 1.34 -1.20 -17.66
C PHE A 131 1.21 -2.59 -18.30
N PHE A 132 1.92 -3.58 -17.77
CA PHE A 132 2.01 -4.91 -18.38
C PHE A 132 0.70 -5.71 -18.31
N VAL A 133 -0.24 -5.33 -17.42
CA VAL A 133 -1.54 -6.01 -17.32
C VAL A 133 -2.62 -5.37 -18.20
N GLY A 134 -2.64 -4.05 -18.32
CA GLY A 134 -3.76 -3.33 -18.94
C GLY A 134 -3.39 -2.30 -20.02
N GLY A 135 -2.17 -2.29 -20.55
CA GLY A 135 -1.75 -1.34 -21.58
C GLY A 135 -1.40 0.04 -21.00
N MET A 136 -1.86 1.14 -21.63
CA MET A 136 -1.61 2.51 -21.13
C MET A 136 -2.58 2.84 -19.99
N SER A 137 -2.05 3.19 -18.83
CA SER A 137 -2.84 3.49 -17.63
C SER A 137 -2.27 4.69 -16.85
N PRO A 138 -3.10 5.51 -16.20
CA PRO A 138 -2.62 6.49 -15.24
C PRO A 138 -1.79 5.84 -14.13
N ARG A 139 -0.69 6.46 -13.73
CA ARG A 139 0.21 5.92 -12.70
C ARG A 139 -0.51 5.64 -11.38
N ALA A 140 -1.45 6.52 -10.97
CA ALA A 140 -2.29 6.30 -9.79
C ALA A 140 -3.11 5.01 -9.87
N MET A 141 -3.66 4.69 -11.04
CA MET A 141 -4.42 3.46 -11.24
C MET A 141 -3.54 2.21 -11.13
N ILE A 142 -2.27 2.30 -11.53
CA ILE A 142 -1.31 1.20 -11.37
C ILE A 142 -1.00 0.98 -9.88
N PHE A 143 -0.81 2.04 -9.10
CA PHE A 143 -0.64 1.91 -7.64
C PHE A 143 -1.91 1.36 -6.96
N ALA A 144 -3.10 1.82 -7.38
CA ALA A 144 -4.36 1.28 -6.87
C ALA A 144 -4.53 -0.21 -7.23
N PHE A 145 -4.12 -0.62 -8.43
CA PHE A 145 -4.08 -2.02 -8.82
C PHE A 145 -3.14 -2.84 -7.93
N ASN A 146 -1.93 -2.32 -7.60
CA ASN A 146 -1.04 -2.98 -6.66
C ASN A 146 -1.71 -3.22 -5.30
N THR A 147 -2.45 -2.23 -4.81
CA THR A 147 -3.18 -2.36 -3.54
C THR A 147 -4.27 -3.42 -3.63
N ALA A 148 -5.06 -3.43 -4.71
CA ALA A 148 -6.11 -4.44 -4.94
C ALA A 148 -5.53 -5.85 -5.04
N HIS A 149 -4.46 -6.04 -5.81
CA HIS A 149 -3.71 -7.30 -5.94
C HIS A 149 -3.19 -7.80 -4.58
N ASN A 150 -2.66 -6.90 -3.78
CA ASN A 150 -2.16 -7.23 -2.45
C ASN A 150 -3.29 -7.64 -1.48
N PHE A 151 -4.46 -6.98 -1.54
CA PHE A 151 -5.63 -7.39 -0.77
C PHE A 151 -6.20 -8.73 -1.22
N GLU A 152 -6.22 -9.03 -2.53
CA GLU A 152 -6.62 -10.33 -3.07
C GLU A 152 -5.78 -11.46 -2.45
N HIS A 153 -4.45 -11.32 -2.48
CA HIS A 153 -3.55 -12.34 -1.94
C HIS A 153 -3.52 -12.37 -0.41
N TYR A 154 -3.72 -11.22 0.24
CA TYR A 154 -3.93 -11.20 1.68
C TYR A 154 -5.21 -11.98 2.08
N GLY A 155 -6.29 -11.85 1.32
CA GLY A 155 -7.51 -12.65 1.51
C GLY A 155 -7.26 -14.16 1.44
N ASN A 156 -6.42 -14.60 0.49
CA ASN A 156 -5.99 -16.01 0.41
C ASN A 156 -5.20 -16.42 1.67
N LEU A 157 -4.26 -15.59 2.13
CA LEU A 157 -3.49 -15.84 3.35
C LEU A 157 -4.38 -15.86 4.59
N VAL A 158 -5.38 -14.98 4.71
CA VAL A 158 -6.39 -14.99 5.79
C VAL A 158 -7.08 -16.34 5.88
N THR A 159 -7.52 -16.89 4.75
CA THR A 159 -8.13 -18.22 4.69
C THR A 159 -7.17 -19.30 5.19
N TYR A 160 -5.92 -19.29 4.73
CA TYR A 160 -4.91 -20.27 5.14
C TYR A 160 -4.55 -20.17 6.62
N MET A 161 -4.44 -18.95 7.15
CA MET A 161 -4.21 -18.73 8.58
C MET A 161 -5.34 -19.31 9.42
N ARG A 162 -6.60 -19.06 9.06
CA ARG A 162 -7.77 -19.59 9.78
C ARG A 162 -7.87 -21.12 9.72
N LEU A 163 -7.56 -21.73 8.58
CA LEU A 163 -7.47 -23.20 8.46
C LEU A 163 -6.42 -23.79 9.41
N ASN A 164 -5.38 -23.02 9.74
CA ASN A 164 -4.32 -23.39 10.68
C ASN A 164 -4.51 -22.79 12.09
N LYS A 165 -5.71 -22.30 12.42
CA LYS A 165 -6.08 -21.74 13.74
C LYS A 165 -5.26 -20.51 14.14
N ILE A 166 -4.78 -19.75 13.16
CA ILE A 166 -4.06 -18.49 13.37
C ILE A 166 -5.04 -17.32 13.13
N VAL A 167 -5.13 -16.39 14.07
CA VAL A 167 -5.93 -15.16 13.93
C VAL A 167 -5.23 -14.21 12.98
N PRO A 168 -5.86 -13.80 11.86
CA PRO A 168 -5.22 -12.88 10.90
C PRO A 168 -5.00 -11.48 11.48
N PRO A 169 -3.98 -10.74 11.04
CA PRO A 169 -3.71 -9.36 11.49
C PRO A 169 -4.92 -8.42 11.39
N SER A 170 -5.72 -8.55 10.34
CA SER A 170 -6.94 -7.73 10.15
C SER A 170 -8.06 -8.03 11.16
N SER A 171 -7.96 -9.12 11.91
CA SER A 171 -8.93 -9.51 12.95
C SER A 171 -8.36 -9.40 14.37
N ALA A 172 -7.08 -9.09 14.52
CA ALA A 172 -6.41 -9.09 15.84
C ALA A 172 -6.77 -7.89 16.75
N GLY A 173 -7.55 -6.92 16.28
CA GLY A 173 -8.00 -5.76 17.07
C GLY A 173 -9.52 -5.69 17.27
N GLY A 174 -10.29 -6.58 16.65
CA GLY A 174 -11.74 -6.71 16.86
C GLY A 174 -11.97 -7.91 17.77
N GLY A 175 -12.55 -7.67 18.95
CA GLY A 175 -13.07 -8.76 19.77
C GLY A 175 -13.96 -9.65 18.91
N ALA A 176 -13.74 -10.95 18.98
CA ALA A 176 -14.68 -11.91 18.41
C ALA A 176 -16.01 -11.73 19.11
N ASP A 177 -17.01 -11.20 18.40
CA ASP A 177 -18.41 -11.35 18.75
C ASP A 177 -18.87 -12.76 18.30
#